data_4610b4330fc8f6ab03f8de234338c341
#
_entry.id   4610b4330fc8f6ab03f8de234338c341
#
_cell.length_a   1.000
_cell.length_b   1.000
_cell.length_c   1.000
_cell.angle_alpha   90.00
_cell.angle_beta   90.00
_cell.angle_gamma   90.00
#
_symmetry.space_group_name_H-M   'P 1'
#
loop_
_entity.id
_entity.type
_entity.pdbx_description
1 polymer ?
#
loop_
_entity_poly.entity_id
_entity_poly.type
_entity_poly.pdbx_seq_one_letter_code
_entity_poly.pdbx_strand_id
1 'polypeptide(L)'
;MYFETNKEWENHILGRRVAVSDTLSYTSSSAPIGCTDPVRGMVYAPYHASKNCYGEQFRTLVLLKMPVMQPHRAESVVLVDSDSPVDGKIYENPVDAFSIFLEGIVRTFFLANADQYYYIDYNTATGTLSGISEVMCRLEEGASRPLDVAAVGEYLESKGMKGYDLFSDGREHLIATAKPAWHEGSFFGTITSGCSQPVVFRCRDMKTFEFTGIIPQIAKYECQVAIAKNVLYAILRGAEKENFFLSYDFGKTFISSPDHIPMAETRPQILEYEGKLLIGYSLMDLKPNLMRNGRNNMRLVLGEGSDFSSYKEIFTIVDKYGIVYFDLINYKGSLLMLWSNSELYIDRTQRGMVHGKDLILYTKIGDLYEYL
;
A
#
# COMPACT_ATOMS: atom_id res chain seq x y z
N MET A 1 18.30 -5.91 -15.86
CA MET A 1 18.28 -6.81 -17.03
C MET A 1 16.97 -6.59 -17.75
N TYR A 2 16.99 -6.12 -18.99
CA TYR A 2 15.77 -5.96 -19.80
C TYR A 2 15.52 -7.28 -20.51
N PHE A 3 14.35 -7.85 -20.34
CA PHE A 3 13.93 -9.01 -21.11
C PHE A 3 13.29 -8.52 -22.41
N GLU A 4 13.91 -8.75 -23.52
CA GLU A 4 13.41 -8.29 -24.85
C GLU A 4 12.26 -9.14 -25.41
N THR A 5 12.04 -10.33 -24.86
CA THR A 5 10.97 -11.23 -25.34
C THR A 5 10.04 -11.69 -24.23
N ASN A 6 8.76 -11.75 -24.52
CA ASN A 6 7.73 -12.30 -23.60
C ASN A 6 8.06 -13.72 -23.13
N LYS A 7 8.83 -14.50 -23.90
CA LYS A 7 9.11 -15.90 -23.62
C LYS A 7 10.21 -16.10 -22.57
N GLU A 8 11.24 -15.25 -22.52
CA GLU A 8 12.26 -15.25 -21.47
C GLU A 8 11.66 -14.80 -20.15
N TRP A 9 10.75 -13.85 -20.21
CA TRP A 9 10.02 -13.34 -19.10
C TRP A 9 9.04 -14.37 -18.52
N GLU A 10 8.29 -15.08 -19.36
CA GLU A 10 7.41 -16.20 -18.98
C GLU A 10 8.18 -17.29 -18.24
N ASN A 11 9.38 -17.60 -18.65
CA ASN A 11 10.20 -18.64 -18.00
C ASN A 11 10.77 -18.20 -16.65
N HIS A 12 11.00 -16.89 -16.43
CA HIS A 12 11.63 -16.42 -15.19
C HIS A 12 10.64 -16.06 -14.10
N ILE A 13 9.51 -15.50 -14.43
CA ILE A 13 8.54 -14.94 -13.47
C ILE A 13 7.19 -15.66 -13.50
N LEU A 14 6.63 -15.92 -14.66
CA LEU A 14 5.32 -16.56 -14.78
C LEU A 14 5.29 -17.97 -14.20
N GLY A 15 6.38 -18.71 -14.30
CA GLY A 15 6.50 -20.03 -13.67
C GLY A 15 6.54 -20.03 -12.15
N ARG A 16 6.72 -18.86 -11.51
CA ARG A 16 6.82 -18.70 -10.06
C ARG A 16 5.66 -17.96 -9.41
N ARG A 17 4.74 -17.45 -10.20
CA ARG A 17 3.57 -16.73 -9.68
C ARG A 17 2.46 -17.70 -9.29
N VAL A 18 1.81 -17.41 -8.18
CA VAL A 18 0.64 -18.15 -7.71
C VAL A 18 -0.49 -17.17 -7.51
N ALA A 19 -1.66 -17.46 -8.12
CA ALA A 19 -2.87 -16.71 -7.81
C ALA A 19 -3.34 -17.07 -6.39
N VAL A 20 -3.49 -16.07 -5.55
CA VAL A 20 -3.80 -16.25 -4.13
C VAL A 20 -5.11 -15.59 -3.70
N SER A 21 -5.71 -14.72 -4.53
CA SER A 21 -7.05 -14.19 -4.25
C SER A 21 -8.14 -15.18 -4.61
N ASP A 22 -9.31 -15.01 -4.00
CA ASP A 22 -10.50 -15.77 -4.34
C ASP A 22 -10.94 -15.44 -5.78
N THR A 23 -10.75 -16.41 -6.67
CA THR A 23 -11.06 -16.26 -8.10
C THR A 23 -12.47 -16.66 -8.49
N LEU A 24 -13.24 -17.21 -7.54
CA LEU A 24 -14.59 -17.68 -7.77
C LEU A 24 -15.64 -16.61 -7.44
N SER A 25 -15.43 -15.90 -6.34
CA SER A 25 -16.38 -14.92 -5.82
C SER A 25 -16.16 -13.49 -6.34
N TYR A 26 -14.93 -13.18 -6.79
CA TYR A 26 -14.57 -11.81 -7.19
C TYR A 26 -13.97 -11.76 -8.60
N THR A 27 -14.30 -10.72 -9.34
CA THR A 27 -13.76 -10.44 -10.67
C THR A 27 -12.62 -9.42 -10.64
N SER A 28 -12.53 -8.62 -9.58
CA SER A 28 -11.48 -7.64 -9.39
C SER A 28 -10.94 -7.69 -7.97
N SER A 29 -9.61 -7.72 -7.82
CA SER A 29 -8.91 -7.75 -6.54
C SER A 29 -7.67 -6.86 -6.62
N SER A 30 -7.49 -5.93 -5.68
CA SER A 30 -6.46 -4.89 -5.81
C SER A 30 -5.88 -4.45 -4.46
N ALA A 31 -4.72 -3.79 -4.52
CA ALA A 31 -4.07 -3.01 -3.47
C ALA A 31 -3.74 -3.76 -2.16
N PRO A 32 -3.05 -4.94 -2.22
CA PRO A 32 -2.63 -5.61 -0.99
C PRO A 32 -1.60 -4.76 -0.21
N ILE A 33 -1.72 -4.72 1.12
CA ILE A 33 -0.67 -4.28 2.06
C ILE A 33 -0.74 -5.18 3.29
N GLY A 34 0.16 -6.12 3.37
CA GLY A 34 0.10 -7.19 4.36
C GLY A 34 1.10 -7.08 5.50
N CYS A 35 0.89 -7.97 6.45
CA CYS A 35 1.77 -8.26 7.57
C CYS A 35 2.09 -9.75 7.63
N THR A 36 3.05 -10.12 8.48
CA THR A 36 3.48 -11.51 8.65
C THR A 36 3.26 -11.99 10.08
N ASP A 37 2.87 -13.26 10.21
CA ASP A 37 3.03 -14.04 11.44
C ASP A 37 4.26 -14.95 11.25
N PRO A 38 5.43 -14.57 11.78
CA PRO A 38 6.66 -15.33 11.59
C PRO A 38 6.68 -16.66 12.35
N VAL A 39 5.83 -16.82 13.36
CA VAL A 39 5.73 -18.05 14.15
C VAL A 39 4.98 -19.12 13.37
N ARG A 40 3.83 -18.77 12.79
CA ARG A 40 3.01 -19.69 12.00
C ARG A 40 3.39 -19.78 10.54
N GLY A 41 4.28 -18.91 10.06
CA GLY A 41 4.67 -18.86 8.64
C GLY A 41 3.56 -18.38 7.73
N MET A 42 2.80 -17.37 8.17
CA MET A 42 1.66 -16.84 7.45
C MET A 42 1.88 -15.40 7.01
N VAL A 43 1.34 -15.06 5.85
CA VAL A 43 1.11 -13.69 5.40
C VAL A 43 -0.39 -13.42 5.48
N TYR A 44 -0.73 -12.25 6.01
CA TYR A 44 -2.08 -11.71 6.04
C TYR A 44 -2.09 -10.39 5.29
N ALA A 45 -2.88 -10.28 4.24
CA ALA A 45 -2.94 -9.08 3.42
C ALA A 45 -4.39 -8.70 3.09
N PRO A 46 -4.84 -7.51 3.48
CA PRO A 46 -6.13 -7.02 3.03
C PRO A 46 -6.05 -6.69 1.54
N TYR A 47 -7.13 -6.90 0.83
CA TYR A 47 -7.29 -6.45 -0.54
C TYR A 47 -8.74 -6.05 -0.81
N HIS A 48 -8.90 -5.11 -1.71
CA HIS A 48 -10.22 -4.70 -2.17
C HIS A 48 -10.72 -5.69 -3.21
N ALA A 49 -12.00 -6.02 -3.13
CA ALA A 49 -12.62 -6.94 -4.07
C ALA A 49 -13.94 -6.38 -4.62
N SER A 50 -14.24 -6.70 -5.86
CA SER A 50 -15.51 -6.40 -6.50
C SER A 50 -16.06 -7.65 -7.16
N LYS A 51 -17.37 -7.87 -7.05
CA LYS A 51 -18.10 -8.94 -7.77
C LYS A 51 -18.33 -8.58 -9.25
N ASN A 52 -18.30 -7.30 -9.54
CA ASN A 52 -18.47 -6.73 -10.89
C ASN A 52 -17.13 -6.19 -11.39
N CYS A 53 -17.11 -5.74 -12.65
CA CYS A 53 -15.87 -5.30 -13.29
C CYS A 53 -15.23 -4.07 -12.61
N TYR A 54 -13.95 -3.89 -12.89
CA TYR A 54 -13.19 -2.69 -12.50
C TYR A 54 -13.87 -1.41 -13.05
N GLY A 55 -14.14 -0.46 -12.19
CA GLY A 55 -14.87 0.79 -12.50
C GLY A 55 -16.14 0.95 -11.69
N GLU A 56 -16.67 -0.13 -11.11
CA GLU A 56 -17.60 -0.04 -10.01
C GLU A 56 -16.84 0.15 -8.68
N GLN A 57 -17.51 0.74 -7.71
CA GLN A 57 -16.95 0.91 -6.37
C GLN A 57 -16.58 -0.46 -5.78
N PHE A 58 -15.43 -0.54 -5.14
CA PHE A 58 -15.07 -1.72 -4.37
C PHE A 58 -16.04 -1.86 -3.21
N ARG A 59 -16.73 -2.99 -3.15
CA ARG A 59 -17.79 -3.20 -2.18
C ARG A 59 -17.39 -4.13 -1.05
N THR A 60 -16.25 -4.82 -1.21
CA THR A 60 -15.84 -5.85 -0.27
C THR A 60 -14.36 -5.69 0.09
N LEU A 61 -14.07 -5.66 1.36
CA LEU A 61 -12.73 -5.77 1.91
C LEU A 61 -12.50 -7.21 2.37
N VAL A 62 -11.45 -7.82 1.86
CA VAL A 62 -11.12 -9.23 2.08
C VAL A 62 -9.74 -9.34 2.70
N LEU A 63 -9.57 -10.26 3.65
CA LEU A 63 -8.28 -10.62 4.21
C LEU A 63 -7.78 -11.92 3.56
N LEU A 64 -6.69 -11.83 2.82
CA LEU A 64 -5.91 -12.97 2.38
C LEU A 64 -5.18 -13.59 3.57
N LYS A 65 -5.25 -14.93 3.69
CA LYS A 65 -4.46 -15.75 4.61
C LYS A 65 -3.61 -16.70 3.78
N MET A 66 -2.32 -16.49 3.72
CA MET A 66 -1.44 -17.24 2.83
C MET A 66 -0.30 -17.90 3.61
N PRO A 67 -0.22 -19.26 3.63
CA PRO A 67 0.95 -19.94 4.12
C PRO A 67 2.15 -19.67 3.20
N VAL A 68 3.25 -19.12 3.74
CA VAL A 68 4.44 -18.75 2.95
C VAL A 68 5.00 -19.94 2.17
N MET A 69 5.06 -21.12 2.81
CA MET A 69 5.61 -22.34 2.19
C MET A 69 4.64 -23.04 1.23
N GLN A 70 3.34 -22.66 1.26
CA GLN A 70 2.30 -23.28 0.45
C GLN A 70 1.31 -22.22 -0.07
N PRO A 71 1.76 -21.23 -0.86
CA PRO A 71 0.93 -20.10 -1.27
C PRO A 71 -0.33 -20.51 -2.06
N HIS A 72 -0.32 -21.69 -2.70
CA HIS A 72 -1.49 -22.25 -3.38
C HIS A 72 -2.63 -22.67 -2.42
N ARG A 73 -2.37 -22.72 -1.12
CA ARG A 73 -3.36 -22.95 -0.06
C ARG A 73 -3.87 -21.66 0.58
N ALA A 74 -3.69 -20.54 -0.11
CA ALA A 74 -4.23 -19.27 0.36
C ALA A 74 -5.76 -19.34 0.48
N GLU A 75 -6.26 -18.76 1.55
CA GLU A 75 -7.69 -18.64 1.85
C GLU A 75 -8.05 -17.17 2.02
N SER A 76 -9.31 -16.85 1.84
CA SER A 76 -9.83 -15.49 1.98
C SER A 76 -10.94 -15.44 3.03
N VAL A 77 -10.94 -14.35 3.83
CA VAL A 77 -11.99 -14.03 4.80
C VAL A 77 -12.55 -12.67 4.45
N VAL A 78 -13.86 -12.55 4.29
CA VAL A 78 -14.53 -11.25 4.12
C VAL A 78 -14.47 -10.52 5.46
N LEU A 79 -13.87 -9.33 5.46
CA LEU A 79 -13.80 -8.45 6.62
C LEU A 79 -15.00 -7.51 6.67
N VAL A 80 -15.30 -6.87 5.52
CA VAL A 80 -16.39 -5.92 5.37
C VAL A 80 -17.01 -6.10 4.00
N ASP A 81 -18.33 -6.15 3.96
CA ASP A 81 -19.11 -6.15 2.71
C ASP A 81 -20.10 -4.98 2.78
N SER A 82 -20.06 -4.07 1.81
CA SER A 82 -20.96 -2.92 1.76
C SER A 82 -22.42 -3.30 1.60
N ASP A 83 -22.73 -4.53 1.19
CA ASP A 83 -24.10 -5.03 1.08
C ASP A 83 -24.61 -5.66 2.39
N SER A 84 -23.73 -5.80 3.41
CA SER A 84 -24.05 -6.50 4.66
C SER A 84 -23.74 -5.61 5.87
N PRO A 85 -24.72 -5.23 6.69
CA PRO A 85 -24.46 -4.41 7.86
C PRO A 85 -23.66 -5.18 8.92
N VAL A 86 -22.71 -4.50 9.55
CA VAL A 86 -21.98 -4.95 10.73
C VAL A 86 -22.45 -4.10 11.90
N ASP A 87 -22.96 -4.73 12.97
CA ASP A 87 -23.55 -4.06 14.13
C ASP A 87 -24.63 -3.00 13.74
N GLY A 88 -25.39 -3.30 12.68
CA GLY A 88 -26.46 -2.44 12.19
C GLY A 88 -26.00 -1.22 11.36
N LYS A 89 -24.70 -1.08 11.11
CA LYS A 89 -24.11 -0.01 10.29
C LYS A 89 -23.58 -0.56 8.97
N ILE A 90 -23.85 0.16 7.88
CA ILE A 90 -23.25 -0.12 6.56
C ILE A 90 -21.93 0.67 6.45
N TYR A 91 -20.91 -0.01 5.91
CA TYR A 91 -19.60 0.57 5.60
C TYR A 91 -19.42 0.60 4.10
N GLU A 92 -19.72 1.74 3.49
CA GLU A 92 -19.66 1.90 2.05
C GLU A 92 -18.23 2.02 1.55
N ASN A 93 -17.94 1.35 0.44
CA ASN A 93 -16.67 1.43 -0.27
C ASN A 93 -15.43 1.25 0.63
N PRO A 94 -15.29 0.10 1.33
CA PRO A 94 -14.16 -0.15 2.23
C PRO A 94 -12.87 -0.31 1.42
N VAL A 95 -11.97 0.68 1.52
CA VAL A 95 -10.75 0.81 0.68
C VAL A 95 -9.53 1.22 1.52
N ASP A 96 -8.39 1.39 0.85
CA ASP A 96 -7.15 1.91 1.41
C ASP A 96 -6.72 1.21 2.70
N ALA A 97 -6.75 -0.13 2.64
CA ALA A 97 -6.51 -0.95 3.79
C ALA A 97 -5.04 -1.38 3.91
N PHE A 98 -4.58 -1.49 5.16
CA PHE A 98 -3.33 -2.15 5.52
C PHE A 98 -3.51 -2.96 6.81
N SER A 99 -2.69 -3.99 7.00
CA SER A 99 -2.76 -4.82 8.21
C SER A 99 -1.47 -4.80 9.01
N ILE A 100 -1.62 -4.96 10.34
CA ILE A 100 -0.53 -5.22 11.28
C ILE A 100 -0.83 -6.52 12.03
N PHE A 101 0.24 -7.19 12.48
CA PHE A 101 0.14 -8.39 13.30
C PHE A 101 0.47 -8.08 14.77
N LEU A 102 -0.43 -8.44 15.68
CA LEU A 102 -0.37 -8.18 17.12
C LEU A 102 -0.62 -9.48 17.89
N GLU A 103 0.42 -10.26 18.17
CA GLU A 103 0.36 -11.44 19.05
C GLU A 103 -0.86 -12.36 18.83
N GLY A 104 -1.09 -12.78 17.58
CA GLY A 104 -2.22 -13.66 17.21
C GLY A 104 -3.47 -12.91 16.74
N ILE A 105 -3.43 -11.59 16.71
CA ILE A 105 -4.47 -10.74 16.12
C ILE A 105 -3.92 -10.09 14.85
N VAL A 106 -4.64 -10.17 13.76
CA VAL A 106 -4.43 -9.34 12.58
C VAL A 106 -5.38 -8.17 12.65
N ARG A 107 -4.87 -6.97 12.88
CA ARG A 107 -5.63 -5.73 12.82
C ARG A 107 -5.55 -5.15 11.42
N THR A 108 -6.69 -4.96 10.79
CA THR A 108 -6.80 -4.32 9.48
C THR A 108 -7.43 -2.94 9.65
N PHE A 109 -6.67 -1.93 9.25
CA PHE A 109 -7.14 -0.56 9.13
C PHE A 109 -7.70 -0.34 7.73
N PHE A 110 -8.77 0.43 7.60
CA PHE A 110 -9.39 0.70 6.31
C PHE A 110 -10.21 2.01 6.34
N LEU A 111 -10.35 2.63 5.19
CA LEU A 111 -11.26 3.75 4.96
C LEU A 111 -12.62 3.22 4.56
N ALA A 112 -13.69 3.83 5.06
CA ALA A 112 -15.05 3.59 4.56
C ALA A 112 -15.85 4.89 4.59
N ASN A 113 -16.95 4.94 3.83
CA ASN A 113 -17.83 6.09 3.72
C ASN A 113 -17.11 7.35 3.17
N ALA A 114 -15.99 7.15 2.47
CA ALA A 114 -15.11 8.14 1.83
C ALA A 114 -14.43 9.15 2.77
N ASP A 115 -14.71 9.13 4.06
CA ASP A 115 -14.31 10.21 4.97
C ASP A 115 -13.69 9.77 6.30
N GLN A 116 -13.81 8.51 6.70
CA GLN A 116 -13.39 8.06 8.04
C GLN A 116 -12.61 6.74 8.03
N TYR A 117 -11.61 6.64 8.90
CA TYR A 117 -10.83 5.42 9.13
C TYR A 117 -11.41 4.57 10.25
N TYR A 118 -11.38 3.25 10.00
CA TYR A 118 -11.84 2.19 10.90
C TYR A 118 -10.79 1.10 11.01
N TYR A 119 -10.96 0.21 11.99
CA TYR A 119 -10.22 -1.04 12.06
C TYR A 119 -11.12 -2.20 12.49
N ILE A 120 -10.72 -3.40 12.08
CA ILE A 120 -11.33 -4.67 12.45
C ILE A 120 -10.22 -5.66 12.79
N ASP A 121 -10.45 -6.49 13.80
CA ASP A 121 -9.51 -7.50 14.26
C ASP A 121 -9.96 -8.90 13.81
N TYR A 122 -9.01 -9.65 13.25
CA TYR A 122 -9.14 -11.07 12.97
C TYR A 122 -8.29 -11.86 13.96
N ASN A 123 -8.92 -12.71 14.79
CA ASN A 123 -8.20 -13.60 15.71
C ASN A 123 -7.71 -14.83 14.94
N THR A 124 -6.41 -15.01 14.84
CA THR A 124 -5.79 -16.08 14.04
C THR A 124 -5.92 -17.46 14.66
N ALA A 125 -6.23 -17.55 15.97
CA ALA A 125 -6.42 -18.83 16.67
C ALA A 125 -7.85 -19.35 16.52
N THR A 126 -8.84 -18.47 16.61
CA THR A 126 -10.27 -18.84 16.56
C THR A 126 -10.89 -18.65 15.18
N GLY A 127 -10.26 -17.86 14.31
CA GLY A 127 -10.83 -17.50 13.02
C GLY A 127 -11.99 -16.50 13.09
N THR A 128 -12.16 -15.82 14.22
CA THR A 128 -13.28 -14.90 14.45
C THR A 128 -12.90 -13.44 14.18
N LEU A 129 -13.87 -12.64 13.75
CA LEU A 129 -13.77 -11.20 13.60
C LEU A 129 -14.32 -10.49 14.85
N SER A 130 -13.73 -9.34 15.18
CA SER A 130 -14.29 -8.39 16.15
C SER A 130 -15.41 -7.56 15.51
N GLY A 131 -16.09 -6.72 16.29
CA GLY A 131 -16.80 -5.55 15.78
C GLY A 131 -15.86 -4.54 15.14
N ILE A 132 -16.40 -3.66 14.28
CA ILE A 132 -15.64 -2.57 13.65
C ILE A 132 -15.55 -1.40 14.62
N SER A 133 -14.35 -0.83 14.74
CA SER A 133 -14.05 0.30 15.62
C SER A 133 -13.49 1.48 14.83
N GLU A 134 -13.75 2.69 15.30
CA GLU A 134 -13.19 3.91 14.72
C GLU A 134 -11.70 4.03 15.05
N VAL A 135 -10.89 4.45 14.09
CA VAL A 135 -9.53 4.91 14.32
C VAL A 135 -9.59 6.33 14.87
N MET A 136 -8.87 6.57 15.95
CA MET A 136 -8.78 7.90 16.54
C MET A 136 -7.54 8.63 16.02
N CYS A 137 -7.56 9.95 15.99
CA CYS A 137 -6.36 10.76 15.79
C CYS A 137 -6.16 11.73 16.95
N ARG A 138 -4.90 12.18 17.12
CA ARG A 138 -4.52 13.23 18.05
C ARG A 138 -3.73 14.29 17.31
N LEU A 139 -4.26 15.51 17.32
CA LEU A 139 -3.66 16.69 16.74
C LEU A 139 -2.77 17.33 17.83
N GLU A 140 -1.48 16.99 17.86
CA GLU A 140 -0.55 17.46 18.91
C GLU A 140 -1.07 17.23 20.34
N GLU A 141 -0.99 18.26 21.20
CA GLU A 141 -1.47 18.21 22.60
C GLU A 141 -2.99 18.46 22.63
N GLY A 142 -3.78 17.47 22.33
CA GLY A 142 -5.23 17.61 22.32
C GLY A 142 -5.99 16.34 22.68
N ALA A 143 -7.30 16.46 22.81
CA ALA A 143 -8.17 15.30 22.95
C ALA A 143 -8.17 14.47 21.66
N SER A 144 -8.27 13.16 21.82
CA SER A 144 -8.43 12.27 20.66
C SER A 144 -9.83 12.44 20.07
N ARG A 145 -9.91 12.38 18.73
CA ARG A 145 -11.16 12.44 17.95
C ARG A 145 -11.12 11.39 16.83
N PRO A 146 -12.24 11.06 16.20
CA PRO A 146 -12.25 10.21 15.02
C PRO A 146 -11.32 10.72 13.93
N LEU A 147 -10.63 9.81 13.26
CA LEU A 147 -9.77 10.15 12.11
C LEU A 147 -10.62 10.24 10.85
N ASP A 148 -10.84 11.46 10.41
CA ASP A 148 -11.61 11.81 9.23
C ASP A 148 -10.90 12.90 8.39
N VAL A 149 -11.47 13.25 7.24
CA VAL A 149 -10.97 14.33 6.35
C VAL A 149 -10.84 15.64 7.10
N ALA A 150 -11.83 15.99 7.94
CA ALA A 150 -11.84 17.25 8.66
C ALA A 150 -10.67 17.34 9.65
N ALA A 151 -10.37 16.27 10.38
CA ALA A 151 -9.24 16.22 11.31
C ALA A 151 -7.90 16.46 10.61
N VAL A 152 -7.69 15.86 9.43
CA VAL A 152 -6.48 16.06 8.64
C VAL A 152 -6.41 17.49 8.08
N GLY A 153 -7.54 18.01 7.57
CA GLY A 153 -7.65 19.37 7.07
C GLY A 153 -7.32 20.42 8.14
N GLU A 154 -7.93 20.32 9.32
CA GLU A 154 -7.66 21.20 10.46
C GLU A 154 -6.18 21.19 10.89
N TYR A 155 -5.56 20.00 10.89
CA TYR A 155 -4.13 19.90 11.21
C TYR A 155 -3.26 20.63 10.19
N LEU A 156 -3.51 20.44 8.88
CA LEU A 156 -2.79 21.13 7.82
C LEU A 156 -2.98 22.66 7.92
N GLU A 157 -4.18 23.13 8.13
CA GLU A 157 -4.51 24.56 8.29
C GLU A 157 -3.83 25.17 9.53
N SER A 158 -3.78 24.43 10.65
CA SER A 158 -3.09 24.87 11.86
C SER A 158 -1.59 25.11 11.66
N LYS A 159 -1.01 24.49 10.63
CA LYS A 159 0.39 24.64 10.21
C LYS A 159 0.56 25.65 9.06
N GLY A 160 -0.49 26.37 8.68
CA GLY A 160 -0.48 27.33 7.59
C GLY A 160 -0.42 26.66 6.20
N MET A 161 -0.76 25.38 6.12
CA MET A 161 -0.88 24.65 4.87
C MET A 161 -2.30 24.72 4.36
N LYS A 162 -2.52 24.46 3.06
CA LYS A 162 -3.86 24.30 2.52
C LYS A 162 -4.46 23.01 3.09
N GLY A 163 -5.65 23.08 3.66
CA GLY A 163 -6.28 21.98 4.36
C GLY A 163 -6.48 20.74 3.49
N TYR A 164 -6.98 20.93 2.28
CA TYR A 164 -7.05 19.88 1.25
C TYR A 164 -7.33 20.48 -0.12
N ASP A 165 -7.01 19.72 -1.17
CA ASP A 165 -7.52 19.94 -2.52
C ASP A 165 -8.45 18.79 -2.89
N LEU A 166 -9.55 19.11 -3.55
CA LEU A 166 -10.43 18.09 -4.11
C LEU A 166 -9.70 17.31 -5.18
N PHE A 167 -9.96 16.00 -5.26
CA PHE A 167 -9.59 15.24 -6.45
C PHE A 167 -10.24 15.86 -7.69
N SER A 168 -9.70 15.55 -8.86
CA SER A 168 -10.22 16.03 -10.14
C SER A 168 -11.70 15.68 -10.39
N ASP A 169 -12.25 14.72 -9.65
CA ASP A 169 -13.66 14.33 -9.65
C ASP A 169 -14.51 15.05 -8.59
N GLY A 170 -13.93 15.99 -7.86
CA GLY A 170 -14.61 16.82 -6.86
C GLY A 170 -14.88 16.14 -5.52
N ARG A 171 -14.28 14.95 -5.26
CA ARG A 171 -14.45 14.22 -4.00
C ARG A 171 -13.32 14.52 -3.02
N GLU A 172 -13.70 14.72 -1.77
CA GLU A 172 -12.78 14.66 -0.64
C GLU A 172 -12.48 13.19 -0.34
N HIS A 173 -11.23 12.88 -0.09
CA HIS A 173 -10.83 11.49 0.16
C HIS A 173 -9.55 11.44 0.98
N LEU A 174 -9.53 10.61 2.01
CA LEU A 174 -8.30 10.27 2.73
C LEU A 174 -7.61 9.09 2.06
N ILE A 175 -6.29 9.11 2.09
CA ILE A 175 -5.45 8.01 1.63
C ILE A 175 -4.37 7.73 2.66
N ALA A 176 -4.41 6.56 3.29
CA ALA A 176 -3.40 6.07 4.24
C ALA A 176 -2.99 4.63 3.91
N THR A 177 -2.65 4.36 2.67
CA THR A 177 -2.18 3.05 2.19
C THR A 177 -0.68 2.87 2.34
N ALA A 178 -0.11 3.35 3.45
CA ALA A 178 1.29 3.16 3.75
C ALA A 178 1.53 1.82 4.46
N LYS A 179 2.59 1.11 4.06
CA LYS A 179 3.09 0.00 4.87
C LYS A 179 3.60 0.56 6.20
N PRO A 180 3.20 0.01 7.36
CA PRO A 180 3.66 0.48 8.65
C PRO A 180 5.18 0.37 8.81
N ALA A 181 5.85 1.48 9.13
CA ALA A 181 7.26 1.53 9.47
C ALA A 181 7.43 1.38 10.98
N TRP A 182 7.91 0.24 11.43
CA TRP A 182 8.03 -0.08 12.86
C TRP A 182 9.29 0.51 13.49
N HIS A 183 9.14 1.09 14.69
CA HIS A 183 10.24 1.58 15.50
C HIS A 183 9.83 1.63 16.99
N GLU A 184 10.61 1.00 17.86
CA GLU A 184 10.43 1.01 19.32
C GLU A 184 8.98 0.75 19.78
N GLY A 185 8.37 -0.33 19.28
CA GLY A 185 7.01 -0.75 19.67
C GLY A 185 5.86 0.13 19.17
N SER A 186 6.17 1.10 18.30
CA SER A 186 5.18 1.90 17.58
C SER A 186 5.37 1.76 16.08
N PHE A 187 4.36 2.12 15.30
CA PHE A 187 4.53 2.24 13.86
C PHE A 187 4.25 3.66 13.37
N PHE A 188 4.88 4.00 12.27
CA PHE A 188 4.68 5.26 11.55
C PHE A 188 4.04 4.98 10.20
N GLY A 189 3.29 5.95 9.72
CA GLY A 189 2.68 5.94 8.39
C GLY A 189 2.41 7.36 7.92
N THR A 190 1.85 7.46 6.74
CA THR A 190 1.42 8.74 6.16
C THR A 190 -0.06 8.72 5.84
N ILE A 191 -0.67 9.89 5.90
CA ILE A 191 -2.02 10.12 5.45
C ILE A 191 -2.06 11.39 4.60
N THR A 192 -2.76 11.34 3.47
CA THR A 192 -3.02 12.49 2.61
C THR A 192 -4.51 12.75 2.51
N SER A 193 -4.89 14.00 2.37
CA SER A 193 -6.26 14.43 2.09
C SER A 193 -6.28 15.04 0.69
N GLY A 194 -6.78 14.29 -0.28
CA GLY A 194 -6.75 14.72 -1.68
C GLY A 194 -5.33 14.94 -2.21
N CYS A 195 -5.13 16.02 -2.98
CA CYS A 195 -3.83 16.51 -3.43
C CYS A 195 -3.28 17.50 -2.39
N SER A 196 -2.70 17.00 -1.30
CA SER A 196 -2.18 17.81 -0.20
C SER A 196 -0.78 17.38 0.22
N GLN A 197 -0.20 18.12 1.17
CA GLN A 197 1.00 17.68 1.85
C GLN A 197 0.67 16.45 2.71
N PRO A 198 1.46 15.38 2.66
CA PRO A 198 1.25 14.21 3.51
C PRO A 198 1.52 14.53 4.97
N VAL A 199 0.59 14.13 5.82
CA VAL A 199 0.75 14.16 7.27
C VAL A 199 1.39 12.84 7.70
N VAL A 200 2.46 12.92 8.50
CA VAL A 200 3.08 11.76 9.12
C VAL A 200 2.45 11.54 10.49
N PHE A 201 2.13 10.30 10.79
CA PHE A 201 1.62 9.92 12.09
C PHE A 201 2.45 8.82 12.75
N ARG A 202 2.38 8.76 14.06
CA ARG A 202 2.88 7.68 14.91
C ARG A 202 1.70 6.99 15.60
N CYS A 203 1.72 5.67 15.70
CA CYS A 203 0.72 4.90 16.43
C CYS A 203 1.39 4.02 17.49
N ARG A 204 1.11 4.25 18.77
CA ARG A 204 1.69 3.53 19.91
C ARG A 204 0.75 2.50 20.50
N ASP A 205 -0.52 2.84 20.60
CA ASP A 205 -1.59 2.01 21.19
C ASP A 205 -2.30 1.14 20.16
N MET A 206 -1.83 1.17 18.92
CA MET A 206 -2.40 0.46 17.76
C MET A 206 -3.82 0.88 17.42
N LYS A 207 -4.26 2.06 17.86
CA LYS A 207 -5.64 2.59 17.67
C LYS A 207 -5.68 4.07 17.37
N THR A 208 -4.70 4.84 17.87
CA THR A 208 -4.68 6.30 17.79
C THR A 208 -3.50 6.76 16.95
N PHE A 209 -3.77 7.51 15.90
CA PHE A 209 -2.76 8.11 15.03
C PHE A 209 -2.39 9.50 15.58
N GLU A 210 -1.22 9.59 16.21
CA GLU A 210 -0.65 10.84 16.70
C GLU A 210 0.06 11.54 15.55
N PHE A 211 -0.44 12.69 15.09
CA PHE A 211 0.20 13.45 14.02
C PHE A 211 1.52 14.04 14.51
N THR A 212 2.61 13.78 13.78
CA THR A 212 3.97 14.18 14.18
C THR A 212 4.50 15.34 13.34
N GLY A 213 4.11 15.45 12.09
CA GLY A 213 4.54 16.53 11.20
C GLY A 213 4.03 16.36 9.78
N ILE A 214 4.50 17.22 8.89
CA ILE A 214 4.03 17.35 7.51
C ILE A 214 5.23 17.29 6.59
N ILE A 215 5.15 16.47 5.52
CA ILE A 215 6.15 16.48 4.46
C ILE A 215 5.90 17.71 3.59
N PRO A 216 6.90 18.59 3.36
CA PRO A 216 6.68 19.92 2.81
C PRO A 216 6.48 19.96 1.29
N GLN A 217 5.99 18.87 0.70
CA GLN A 217 5.75 18.72 -0.73
C GLN A 217 4.36 18.13 -0.97
N ILE A 218 3.62 18.69 -1.92
CA ILE A 218 2.33 18.14 -2.33
C ILE A 218 2.53 16.79 -3.00
N ALA A 219 1.78 15.81 -2.56
CA ALA A 219 1.67 14.50 -3.19
C ALA A 219 0.25 14.31 -3.74
N LYS A 220 0.14 13.55 -4.82
CA LYS A 220 -1.15 13.31 -5.46
C LYS A 220 -1.81 12.02 -4.99
N TYR A 221 -1.35 11.30 -4.06
CA TYR A 221 -1.91 10.02 -3.64
C TYR A 221 -1.09 9.40 -2.49
N GLU A 222 -0.87 8.10 -2.56
CA GLU A 222 -0.21 7.31 -1.53
C GLU A 222 1.27 7.69 -1.36
N CYS A 223 1.66 7.86 -0.12
CA CYS A 223 3.04 8.03 0.30
C CYS A 223 3.47 6.86 1.15
N GLN A 224 4.74 6.52 1.14
CA GLN A 224 5.28 5.41 1.90
C GLN A 224 6.41 5.89 2.80
N VAL A 225 6.52 5.26 3.97
CA VAL A 225 7.61 5.54 4.92
C VAL A 225 8.32 4.25 5.33
N ALA A 226 9.61 4.37 5.63
CA ALA A 226 10.41 3.35 6.30
C ALA A 226 11.35 3.99 7.30
N ILE A 227 11.80 3.23 8.29
CA ILE A 227 12.80 3.68 9.25
C ILE A 227 14.01 2.76 9.17
N ALA A 228 15.16 3.34 8.84
CA ALA A 228 16.45 2.66 8.82
C ALA A 228 17.49 3.49 9.59
N LYS A 229 18.28 2.85 10.45
CA LYS A 229 19.34 3.51 11.24
C LYS A 229 18.84 4.78 11.99
N ASN A 230 17.63 4.72 12.57
CA ASN A 230 16.96 5.83 13.29
C ASN A 230 16.64 7.05 12.40
N VAL A 231 16.60 6.90 11.08
CA VAL A 231 16.15 7.93 10.15
C VAL A 231 14.84 7.46 9.53
N LEU A 232 13.83 8.32 9.52
CA LEU A 232 12.58 8.08 8.81
C LEU A 232 12.74 8.60 7.38
N TYR A 233 12.49 7.74 6.42
CA TYR A 233 12.50 8.04 5.00
C TYR A 233 11.07 8.03 4.47
N ALA A 234 10.77 8.94 3.53
CA ALA A 234 9.45 9.05 2.92
C ALA A 234 9.57 9.16 1.40
N ILE A 235 8.72 8.42 0.69
CA ILE A 235 8.60 8.48 -0.77
C ILE A 235 7.19 8.94 -1.13
N LEU A 236 7.08 9.95 -1.97
CA LEU A 236 5.83 10.59 -2.37
C LEU A 236 5.45 10.20 -3.78
N ARG A 237 4.24 9.68 -3.95
CA ARG A 237 3.65 9.45 -5.26
C ARG A 237 3.15 10.75 -5.89
N GLY A 238 3.42 10.94 -7.19
CA GLY A 238 2.90 12.07 -7.97
C GLY A 238 3.41 13.44 -7.56
N ALA A 239 4.50 13.53 -6.79
CA ALA A 239 5.17 14.78 -6.50
C ALA A 239 5.87 15.32 -7.76
N GLU A 240 5.68 16.62 -8.04
CA GLU A 240 6.16 17.22 -9.30
C GLU A 240 7.67 17.51 -9.27
N LYS A 241 8.24 17.71 -8.09
CA LYS A 241 9.65 18.10 -7.93
C LYS A 241 10.41 17.05 -7.12
N GLU A 242 10.28 17.14 -5.83
CA GLU A 242 11.00 16.30 -4.87
C GLU A 242 10.06 15.20 -4.39
N ASN A 243 10.49 13.96 -4.45
CA ASN A 243 9.66 12.82 -4.08
C ASN A 243 10.31 11.88 -3.07
N PHE A 244 11.54 12.19 -2.61
CA PHE A 244 12.25 11.42 -1.60
C PHE A 244 12.73 12.34 -0.48
N PHE A 245 12.33 12.04 0.75
CA PHE A 245 12.56 12.86 1.93
C PHE A 245 13.11 12.02 3.08
N LEU A 246 13.80 12.67 4.00
CA LEU A 246 14.30 12.08 5.23
C LEU A 246 14.03 12.98 6.44
N SER A 247 13.89 12.35 7.60
CA SER A 247 13.65 13.02 8.88
C SER A 247 14.49 12.36 9.96
N TYR A 248 15.28 13.14 10.68
CA TYR A 248 16.10 12.69 11.83
C TYR A 248 15.36 12.78 13.16
N ASP A 249 14.17 13.34 13.16
CA ASP A 249 13.33 13.58 14.35
C ASP A 249 11.96 12.88 14.26
N PHE A 250 11.92 11.78 13.48
CA PHE A 250 10.76 10.90 13.31
C PHE A 250 9.51 11.62 12.81
N GLY A 251 9.69 12.44 11.78
CA GLY A 251 8.59 13.05 11.03
C GLY A 251 8.19 14.44 11.49
N LYS A 252 8.92 15.08 12.43
CA LYS A 252 8.65 16.48 12.82
C LYS A 252 9.17 17.47 11.80
N THR A 253 10.38 17.22 11.26
CA THR A 253 10.97 18.03 10.18
C THR A 253 11.50 17.13 9.08
N PHE A 254 11.52 17.63 7.84
CA PHE A 254 11.95 16.90 6.66
C PHE A 254 13.00 17.65 5.86
N ILE A 255 13.92 16.89 5.32
CA ILE A 255 14.94 17.34 4.36
C ILE A 255 14.69 16.57 3.06
N SER A 256 14.63 17.27 1.92
CA SER A 256 14.53 16.61 0.63
C SER A 256 15.85 15.97 0.24
N SER A 257 15.80 14.79 -0.38
CA SER A 257 16.93 14.22 -1.08
C SER A 257 17.27 15.08 -2.30
N PRO A 258 18.55 15.23 -2.64
CA PRO A 258 18.95 15.89 -3.89
C PRO A 258 18.49 15.11 -5.12
N ASP A 259 18.23 13.82 -4.96
CA ASP A 259 17.86 12.93 -6.05
C ASP A 259 16.35 12.72 -6.10
N HIS A 260 15.84 12.64 -7.33
CA HIS A 260 14.46 12.30 -7.63
C HIS A 260 14.36 10.82 -8.04
N ILE A 261 13.45 10.06 -7.42
CA ILE A 261 13.18 8.68 -7.82
C ILE A 261 12.37 8.70 -9.11
N PRO A 262 12.83 8.10 -10.22
CA PRO A 262 12.19 8.18 -11.53
C PRO A 262 10.99 7.23 -11.61
N MET A 263 9.93 7.49 -10.85
CA MET A 263 8.76 6.63 -10.79
C MET A 263 7.60 7.14 -11.65
N ALA A 264 6.82 6.21 -12.18
CA ALA A 264 5.49 6.51 -12.72
C ALA A 264 4.52 6.89 -11.58
N GLU A 265 3.33 7.39 -11.94
CA GLU A 265 2.25 7.64 -10.97
C GLU A 265 1.66 6.31 -10.45
N THR A 266 2.46 5.54 -9.72
CA THR A 266 2.04 4.31 -9.04
C THR A 266 2.43 4.40 -7.57
N ARG A 267 1.78 3.60 -6.72
CA ARG A 267 2.17 3.49 -5.31
C ARG A 267 3.58 2.91 -5.21
N PRO A 268 4.58 3.65 -4.71
CA PRO A 268 5.88 3.10 -4.41
C PRO A 268 5.79 2.18 -3.19
N GLN A 269 6.84 1.41 -2.94
CA GLN A 269 7.05 0.70 -1.70
C GLN A 269 8.44 0.99 -1.18
N ILE A 270 8.56 1.11 0.13
CA ILE A 270 9.86 1.21 0.80
C ILE A 270 9.86 0.27 2.01
N LEU A 271 10.92 -0.52 2.14
CA LEU A 271 11.09 -1.50 3.19
C LEU A 271 12.51 -1.40 3.75
N GLU A 272 12.62 -1.42 5.07
CA GLU A 272 13.92 -1.54 5.73
C GLU A 272 14.38 -3.01 5.73
N TYR A 273 15.67 -3.22 5.46
CA TYR A 273 16.31 -4.51 5.58
C TYR A 273 17.78 -4.34 5.99
N GLU A 274 18.12 -4.75 7.20
CA GLU A 274 19.48 -4.70 7.78
C GLU A 274 20.17 -3.34 7.63
N GLY A 275 19.42 -2.27 7.93
CA GLY A 275 19.89 -0.89 7.87
C GLY A 275 19.94 -0.29 6.47
N LYS A 276 19.58 -1.06 5.43
CA LYS A 276 19.40 -0.59 4.05
C LYS A 276 17.93 -0.34 3.75
N LEU A 277 17.68 0.38 2.67
CA LEU A 277 16.36 0.62 2.12
C LEU A 277 16.18 -0.16 0.83
N LEU A 278 15.15 -0.99 0.79
CA LEU A 278 14.64 -1.62 -0.41
C LEU A 278 13.49 -0.77 -0.94
N ILE A 279 13.66 -0.22 -2.14
CA ILE A 279 12.65 0.62 -2.78
C ILE A 279 12.12 -0.06 -4.01
N GLY A 280 10.79 -0.23 -4.06
CA GLY A 280 10.06 -0.71 -5.22
C GLY A 280 9.27 0.41 -5.87
N TYR A 281 9.40 0.57 -7.17
CA TYR A 281 8.67 1.56 -7.94
C TYR A 281 8.46 1.10 -9.40
N SER A 282 7.44 1.65 -10.04
CA SER A 282 7.21 1.39 -11.46
C SER A 282 7.76 2.53 -12.31
N LEU A 283 8.39 2.20 -13.42
CA LEU A 283 8.71 3.14 -14.48
C LEU A 283 7.52 3.28 -15.43
N MET A 284 7.34 4.48 -15.95
CA MET A 284 6.42 4.69 -17.06
C MET A 284 7.08 4.14 -18.33
N ASP A 285 6.53 3.08 -18.90
CA ASP A 285 6.94 2.65 -20.24
C ASP A 285 6.31 3.59 -21.27
N LEU A 286 7.16 4.27 -22.03
CA LEU A 286 6.74 5.21 -23.08
C LEU A 286 6.16 4.52 -24.30
N LYS A 287 6.26 3.18 -24.39
CA LYS A 287 5.59 2.43 -25.47
C LYS A 287 4.09 2.39 -25.18
N PRO A 288 3.24 2.71 -26.17
CA PRO A 288 1.80 2.65 -26.00
C PRO A 288 1.35 1.20 -25.87
N ASN A 289 1.51 0.62 -24.70
CA ASN A 289 0.96 -0.67 -24.39
C ASN A 289 -0.52 -0.54 -24.04
N LEU A 290 -1.27 -1.61 -24.24
CA LEU A 290 -2.71 -1.73 -24.05
C LEU A 290 -3.17 -1.42 -22.61
N MET A 291 -2.22 -1.09 -21.71
CA MET A 291 -2.44 -0.96 -20.28
C MET A 291 -2.59 0.50 -19.84
N ARG A 292 -3.42 0.68 -18.85
CA ARG A 292 -3.68 1.96 -18.20
C ARG A 292 -2.38 2.52 -17.60
N ASN A 293 -1.90 3.64 -18.14
CA ASN A 293 -0.77 4.42 -17.63
C ASN A 293 0.61 3.75 -17.62
N GLY A 294 0.88 2.73 -18.45
CA GLY A 294 2.24 2.17 -18.57
C GLY A 294 2.80 1.52 -17.32
N ARG A 295 1.96 1.06 -16.39
CA ARG A 295 2.36 0.42 -15.12
C ARG A 295 2.76 -1.04 -15.33
N ASN A 296 3.69 -1.30 -16.20
CA ASN A 296 4.08 -2.65 -16.59
C ASN A 296 5.54 -3.00 -16.28
N ASN A 297 6.30 -2.03 -15.77
CA ASN A 297 7.73 -2.17 -15.49
C ASN A 297 8.01 -1.75 -14.06
N MET A 298 8.19 -2.72 -13.16
CA MET A 298 8.53 -2.48 -11.76
C MET A 298 10.02 -2.76 -11.53
N ARG A 299 10.66 -1.88 -10.78
CA ARG A 299 12.05 -2.02 -10.34
C ARG A 299 12.15 -2.13 -8.84
N LEU A 300 13.07 -2.95 -8.39
CA LEU A 300 13.53 -3.01 -7.01
C LEU A 300 14.98 -2.58 -6.94
N VAL A 301 15.26 -1.63 -6.08
CA VAL A 301 16.61 -1.13 -5.81
C VAL A 301 16.93 -1.22 -4.33
N LEU A 302 18.18 -1.50 -4.00
CA LEU A 302 18.66 -1.59 -2.62
C LEU A 302 19.81 -0.61 -2.43
N GLY A 303 19.77 0.19 -1.36
CA GLY A 303 20.80 1.17 -1.05
C GLY A 303 20.72 1.71 0.37
N GLU A 304 21.51 2.73 0.66
CA GLU A 304 21.58 3.38 1.97
C GLU A 304 21.48 4.89 1.85
N GLY A 305 20.84 5.52 2.83
CA GLY A 305 20.77 6.97 2.94
C GLY A 305 19.87 7.63 1.90
N SER A 306 20.14 8.89 1.62
CA SER A 306 19.30 9.73 0.74
C SER A 306 19.84 9.88 -0.69
N ASP A 307 21.05 9.41 -0.97
CA ASP A 307 21.64 9.43 -2.32
C ASP A 307 21.08 8.26 -3.14
N PHE A 308 19.96 8.50 -3.82
CA PHE A 308 19.30 7.47 -4.63
C PHE A 308 20.18 6.99 -5.80
N SER A 309 21.10 7.81 -6.29
CA SER A 309 22.01 7.43 -7.37
C SER A 309 22.98 6.29 -6.99
N SER A 310 23.20 6.10 -5.68
CA SER A 310 24.00 5.01 -5.13
C SER A 310 23.27 3.66 -5.02
N TYR A 311 21.94 3.65 -5.20
CA TYR A 311 21.13 2.44 -5.08
C TYR A 311 21.37 1.50 -6.25
N LYS A 312 21.49 0.22 -5.95
CA LYS A 312 21.70 -0.82 -6.96
C LYS A 312 20.38 -1.49 -7.30
N GLU A 313 20.10 -1.61 -8.59
CA GLU A 313 18.98 -2.43 -9.06
C GLU A 313 19.26 -3.91 -8.76
N ILE A 314 18.34 -4.55 -8.04
CA ILE A 314 18.45 -5.96 -7.67
C ILE A 314 17.44 -6.82 -8.43
N PHE A 315 16.35 -6.22 -8.90
CA PHE A 315 15.30 -6.97 -9.59
C PHE A 315 14.44 -6.06 -10.47
N THR A 316 14.04 -6.57 -11.62
CA THR A 316 13.07 -5.89 -12.52
C THR A 316 12.01 -6.88 -12.94
N ILE A 317 10.74 -6.46 -12.85
CA ILE A 317 9.59 -7.20 -13.37
C ILE A 317 8.96 -6.39 -14.49
N VAL A 318 8.72 -7.04 -15.62
CA VAL A 318 7.91 -6.48 -16.71
C VAL A 318 6.70 -7.38 -16.91
N ASP A 319 5.49 -6.86 -16.76
CA ASP A 319 4.26 -7.60 -17.01
C ASP A 319 3.39 -6.89 -18.05
N LYS A 320 3.08 -7.59 -19.14
CA LYS A 320 2.22 -7.06 -20.20
C LYS A 320 0.81 -6.68 -19.72
N TYR A 321 0.34 -7.29 -18.63
CA TYR A 321 -0.97 -7.02 -18.02
C TYR A 321 -0.93 -5.97 -16.91
N GLY A 322 0.26 -5.44 -16.60
CA GLY A 322 0.48 -4.41 -15.61
C GLY A 322 0.67 -4.94 -14.19
N ILE A 323 1.42 -4.16 -13.44
CA ILE A 323 1.59 -4.31 -11.99
C ILE A 323 0.98 -3.05 -11.38
N VAL A 324 -0.31 -3.13 -11.05
CA VAL A 324 -1.07 -1.94 -10.62
C VAL A 324 -0.68 -1.53 -9.21
N TYR A 325 -0.71 -2.49 -8.30
CA TYR A 325 -0.30 -2.33 -6.91
C TYR A 325 0.49 -3.56 -6.47
N PHE A 326 1.49 -3.35 -5.66
CA PHE A 326 2.28 -4.43 -5.08
C PHE A 326 2.61 -4.13 -3.61
N ASP A 327 2.89 -5.17 -2.86
CA ASP A 327 3.39 -5.12 -1.50
C ASP A 327 4.65 -5.98 -1.39
N LEU A 328 5.71 -5.40 -0.84
CA LEU A 328 6.96 -6.08 -0.57
C LEU A 328 6.97 -6.57 0.87
N ILE A 329 7.29 -7.82 1.08
CA ILE A 329 7.26 -8.47 2.38
C ILE A 329 8.61 -9.13 2.64
N ASN A 330 9.28 -8.70 3.70
CA ASN A 330 10.41 -9.43 4.25
C ASN A 330 9.90 -10.53 5.17
N TYR A 331 10.12 -11.77 4.80
CA TYR A 331 9.82 -12.91 5.63
C TYR A 331 11.11 -13.69 5.94
N LYS A 332 11.69 -13.45 7.11
CA LYS A 332 12.93 -14.13 7.58
C LYS A 332 14.07 -14.05 6.54
N GLY A 333 14.27 -12.87 5.97
CA GLY A 333 15.29 -12.63 4.94
C GLY A 333 14.89 -13.01 3.52
N SER A 334 13.77 -13.71 3.32
CA SER A 334 13.22 -13.94 1.97
C SER A 334 12.35 -12.79 1.56
N LEU A 335 12.59 -12.23 0.38
CA LEU A 335 11.75 -11.20 -0.21
C LEU A 335 10.59 -11.83 -0.98
N LEU A 336 9.41 -11.50 -0.51
CA LEU A 336 8.15 -11.92 -1.10
C LEU A 336 7.44 -10.71 -1.69
N MET A 337 6.64 -10.91 -2.71
CA MET A 337 5.81 -9.89 -3.31
C MET A 337 4.38 -10.40 -3.49
N LEU A 338 3.42 -9.62 -2.99
CA LEU A 338 2.02 -9.70 -3.38
C LEU A 338 1.74 -8.57 -4.37
N TRP A 339 1.08 -8.85 -5.47
CA TRP A 339 0.80 -7.84 -6.48
C TRP A 339 -0.51 -8.08 -7.20
N SER A 340 -1.18 -7.00 -7.57
CA SER A 340 -2.38 -7.07 -8.39
C SER A 340 -2.01 -7.01 -9.86
N ASN A 341 -2.50 -7.98 -10.61
CA ASN A 341 -2.44 -8.02 -12.05
C ASN A 341 -3.79 -7.61 -12.59
N SER A 342 -3.79 -6.66 -13.51
CA SER A 342 -4.99 -6.18 -14.15
C SER A 342 -5.00 -6.63 -15.60
N GLU A 343 -5.74 -7.69 -15.92
CA GLU A 343 -6.04 -8.08 -17.30
C GLU A 343 -7.03 -7.10 -17.94
N LEU A 344 -6.74 -5.82 -17.86
CA LEU A 344 -7.59 -4.77 -18.41
C LEU A 344 -7.40 -4.66 -19.92
N TYR A 345 -8.39 -5.10 -20.67
CA TYR A 345 -8.53 -4.73 -22.07
C TYR A 345 -9.22 -3.37 -22.14
N ILE A 346 -8.49 -2.34 -22.54
CA ILE A 346 -9.12 -1.08 -22.95
C ILE A 346 -9.52 -1.23 -24.41
N ASP A 347 -10.77 -1.53 -24.66
CA ASP A 347 -11.33 -1.33 -25.99
C ASP A 347 -11.53 0.16 -26.22
N ARG A 348 -10.59 0.78 -26.95
CA ARG A 348 -10.67 2.21 -27.29
C ARG A 348 -11.80 2.51 -28.28
N THR A 349 -12.40 1.49 -28.91
CA THR A 349 -13.48 1.66 -29.87
C THR A 349 -14.86 1.74 -29.21
N GLN A 350 -14.98 1.17 -28.03
CA GLN A 350 -16.16 1.26 -27.19
C GLN A 350 -15.82 2.11 -25.97
N ARG A 351 -16.60 3.11 -25.65
CA ARG A 351 -16.43 3.96 -24.47
C ARG A 351 -16.61 3.21 -23.12
N GLY A 352 -16.44 1.90 -23.12
CA GLY A 352 -16.51 1.02 -21.98
C GLY A 352 -15.18 0.28 -21.78
N MET A 353 -14.73 0.18 -20.55
CA MET A 353 -13.64 -0.72 -20.20
C MET A 353 -14.18 -2.15 -20.26
N VAL A 354 -13.64 -2.97 -21.15
CA VAL A 354 -13.89 -4.42 -21.12
C VAL A 354 -12.87 -5.01 -20.15
N HIS A 355 -13.34 -5.65 -19.09
CA HIS A 355 -12.51 -6.10 -17.99
C HIS A 355 -12.20 -7.58 -18.10
N GLY A 356 -10.91 -7.87 -17.95
CA GLY A 356 -10.45 -9.18 -17.55
C GLY A 356 -10.56 -9.36 -16.03
N LYS A 357 -10.08 -10.48 -15.55
CA LYS A 357 -10.07 -10.83 -14.14
C LYS A 357 -8.83 -10.26 -13.45
N ASP A 358 -9.01 -9.36 -12.50
CA ASP A 358 -7.93 -8.89 -11.65
C ASP A 358 -7.67 -9.88 -10.50
N LEU A 359 -6.41 -10.25 -10.31
CA LEU A 359 -6.00 -11.23 -9.32
C LEU A 359 -4.91 -10.64 -8.41
N ILE A 360 -4.90 -11.10 -7.16
CA ILE A 360 -3.72 -10.98 -6.33
C ILE A 360 -2.81 -12.16 -6.61
N LEU A 361 -1.60 -11.86 -7.00
CA LEU A 361 -0.56 -12.82 -7.32
C LEU A 361 0.53 -12.79 -6.25
N TYR A 362 1.14 -13.94 -6.02
CA TYR A 362 2.30 -14.11 -5.14
C TYR A 362 3.53 -14.49 -5.97
N THR A 363 4.66 -13.90 -5.61
CA THR A 363 5.97 -14.23 -6.17
C THR A 363 7.01 -14.22 -5.07
N LYS A 364 7.83 -15.27 -4.95
CA LYS A 364 9.07 -15.23 -4.17
C LYS A 364 10.16 -14.64 -5.07
N ILE A 365 10.69 -13.47 -4.71
CA ILE A 365 11.72 -12.78 -5.50
C ILE A 365 13.08 -13.44 -5.27
N GLY A 366 13.48 -13.66 -4.02
CA GLY A 366 14.76 -14.25 -3.67
C GLY A 366 15.07 -14.11 -2.19
N ASP A 367 16.26 -14.48 -1.80
CA ASP A 367 16.75 -14.25 -0.45
C ASP A 367 17.58 -12.97 -0.45
N LEU A 368 17.20 -12.02 0.43
CA LEU A 368 17.81 -10.69 0.47
C LEU A 368 19.32 -10.73 0.81
N TYR A 369 19.77 -11.80 1.48
CA TYR A 369 21.21 -12.02 1.76
C TYR A 369 22.09 -12.06 0.50
N GLU A 370 21.53 -12.46 -0.64
CA GLU A 370 22.26 -12.51 -1.90
C GLU A 370 22.60 -11.12 -2.46
N TYR A 371 21.97 -10.06 -1.90
CA TYR A 371 22.10 -8.68 -2.37
C TYR A 371 22.82 -7.75 -1.37
N LEU A 372 23.18 -8.26 -0.18
CA LEU A 372 23.91 -7.51 0.84
C LEU A 372 25.41 -7.48 0.55
#